data_751baf7299932d2c32e27dd32c30c5fc
#
_entry.id   751baf7299932d2c32e27dd32c30c5fc
#
_cell.length_a   1.000
_cell.length_b   1.000
_cell.length_c   1.000
_cell.angle_alpha   90.00
_cell.angle_beta   90.00
_cell.angle_gamma   90.00
#
_symmetry.space_group_name_H-M   'P 1'
#
loop_
_entity.id
_entity.type
_entity.pdbx_description
1 polymer ?
#
loop_
_entity_poly.entity_id
_entity_poly.type
_entity_poly.pdbx_seq_one_letter_code
_entity_poly.pdbx_strand_id
1 'polypeptide(L)'
;LYCAFIQKYMEKRSFLSLIAMLVCSITIQAQSKKWTLEECVTYAIQNNISIKQSELDSKMALIDKKSAVGRFLPSLNVSASHSWNIGLNQDITTGLLQNKTTQFTSAGANVGIDIYRGLQNLNTLRKANLSIVAAKYQLVKMQEDVALNVANAFLQVLFNKENLKVQKEQLRINEKQYARSEELVKAGSIPRGDLLDVKATLAL
;
A
#
# COMPACT_ATOMS: atom_id res chain seq x y z
N LEU A 1 1.34 64.72 -1.38
CA LEU A 1 0.41 63.75 -2.03
C LEU A 1 0.99 62.33 -2.07
N TYR A 2 2.30 62.16 -2.32
CA TYR A 2 2.95 60.82 -2.44
C TYR A 2 3.03 60.07 -1.10
N CYS A 3 3.24 60.73 0.04
CA CYS A 3 3.34 60.10 1.37
C CYS A 3 2.01 59.50 1.86
N ALA A 4 0.88 60.17 1.56
CA ALA A 4 -0.44 59.65 1.97
C ALA A 4 -0.88 58.42 1.15
N PHE A 5 -0.39 58.29 -0.07
CA PHE A 5 -0.69 57.13 -0.93
C PHE A 5 0.06 55.88 -0.48
N ILE A 6 1.31 56.01 -0.05
CA ILE A 6 2.14 54.89 0.44
C ILE A 6 1.61 54.39 1.80
N GLN A 7 1.16 55.30 2.67
CA GLN A 7 0.62 54.94 3.97
C GLN A 7 -0.70 54.14 3.83
N LYS A 8 -1.56 54.54 2.90
CA LYS A 8 -2.83 53.86 2.65
C LYS A 8 -2.60 52.44 1.96
N TYR A 9 -1.50 52.28 1.24
CA TYR A 9 -1.14 50.99 0.62
C TYR A 9 -0.54 50.03 1.64
N MET A 10 0.22 50.52 2.61
CA MET A 10 0.78 49.72 3.72
C MET A 10 -0.32 49.26 4.69
N GLU A 11 -1.29 50.09 5.01
CA GLU A 11 -2.43 49.73 5.86
C GLU A 11 -3.29 48.63 5.24
N LYS A 12 -3.56 48.69 3.92
CA LYS A 12 -4.28 47.62 3.21
C LYS A 12 -3.52 46.29 3.18
N ARG A 13 -2.20 46.29 3.02
CA ARG A 13 -1.39 45.08 3.06
C ARG A 13 -1.34 44.47 4.47
N SER A 14 -1.26 45.30 5.50
CA SER A 14 -1.32 44.88 6.89
C SER A 14 -2.68 44.27 7.25
N PHE A 15 -3.77 44.87 6.77
CA PHE A 15 -5.13 44.36 6.97
C PHE A 15 -5.35 43.02 6.20
N LEU A 16 -4.82 42.87 5.00
CA LEU A 16 -4.87 41.63 4.24
C LEU A 16 -4.08 40.50 4.91
N SER A 17 -2.90 40.79 5.45
CA SER A 17 -2.09 39.80 6.18
C SER A 17 -2.75 39.36 7.49
N LEU A 18 -3.46 40.25 8.18
CA LEU A 18 -4.22 39.96 9.39
C LEU A 18 -5.43 39.05 9.10
N ILE A 19 -6.14 39.31 8.00
CA ILE A 19 -7.24 38.44 7.52
C ILE A 19 -6.73 37.06 7.10
N ALA A 20 -5.58 37.00 6.38
CA ALA A 20 -4.98 35.70 5.98
C ALA A 20 -4.54 34.88 7.20
N MET A 21 -4.02 35.53 8.25
CA MET A 21 -3.64 34.86 9.50
C MET A 21 -4.86 34.38 10.29
N LEU A 22 -5.98 35.15 10.27
CA LEU A 22 -7.24 34.75 10.87
C LEU A 22 -7.92 33.60 10.18
N VAL A 23 -7.85 33.51 8.83
CA VAL A 23 -8.39 32.41 8.04
C VAL A 23 -7.58 31.13 8.24
N CYS A 24 -6.25 31.20 8.40
CA CYS A 24 -5.40 30.06 8.73
C CYS A 24 -5.68 29.45 10.11
N SER A 25 -6.12 30.26 11.09
CA SER A 25 -6.43 29.76 12.44
C SER A 25 -7.75 29.00 12.54
N ILE A 26 -8.65 29.12 11.56
CA ILE A 26 -9.96 28.44 11.55
C ILE A 26 -9.86 27.00 11.04
N THR A 27 -8.79 26.63 10.34
CA THR A 27 -8.64 25.31 9.71
C THR A 27 -8.02 24.22 10.61
N ILE A 28 -7.61 24.54 11.84
CA ILE A 28 -7.02 23.56 12.78
C ILE A 28 -8.09 23.03 13.76
N GLN A 29 -9.22 22.64 13.24
CA GLN A 29 -10.12 21.74 13.95
C GLN A 29 -9.81 20.28 13.50
N ALA A 30 -8.74 19.73 14.04
CA ALA A 30 -8.50 18.30 14.00
C ALA A 30 -9.56 17.61 14.86
N GLN A 31 -10.77 17.45 14.31
CA GLN A 31 -11.80 16.63 14.93
C GLN A 31 -11.26 15.20 14.99
N SER A 32 -10.98 14.72 16.19
CA SER A 32 -10.66 13.32 16.44
C SER A 32 -11.90 12.49 16.09
N LYS A 33 -12.05 12.14 14.81
CA LYS A 33 -13.10 11.26 14.32
C LYS A 33 -12.99 9.94 15.09
N LYS A 34 -14.00 9.58 15.85
CA LYS A 34 -14.08 8.25 16.46
C LYS A 34 -14.50 7.27 15.36
N TRP A 35 -13.60 6.40 15.00
CA TRP A 35 -13.85 5.37 14.00
C TRP A 35 -14.64 4.22 14.61
N THR A 36 -15.69 3.78 13.92
CA THR A 36 -16.40 2.54 14.24
C THR A 36 -15.67 1.35 13.60
N LEU A 37 -15.95 0.12 14.07
CA LEU A 37 -15.37 -1.08 13.48
C LEU A 37 -15.70 -1.20 11.98
N GLU A 38 -16.94 -0.94 11.61
CA GLU A 38 -17.41 -1.00 10.23
C GLU A 38 -16.69 0.01 9.33
N GLU A 39 -16.51 1.26 9.81
CA GLU A 39 -15.75 2.27 9.07
C GLU A 39 -14.28 1.88 8.90
N CYS A 40 -13.65 1.29 9.93
CA CYS A 40 -12.26 0.82 9.84
C CYS A 40 -12.11 -0.29 8.80
N VAL A 41 -13.00 -1.27 8.81
CA VAL A 41 -12.99 -2.40 7.86
C VAL A 41 -13.22 -1.89 6.44
N THR A 42 -14.24 -1.06 6.23
CA THR A 42 -14.57 -0.50 4.91
C THR A 42 -13.41 0.32 4.35
N TYR A 43 -12.81 1.18 5.18
CA TYR A 43 -11.65 1.98 4.78
C TYR A 43 -10.44 1.10 4.43
N ALA A 44 -10.19 0.06 5.23
CA ALA A 44 -9.10 -0.89 4.97
C ALA A 44 -9.30 -1.64 3.65
N ILE A 45 -10.50 -2.14 3.38
CA ILE A 45 -10.82 -2.84 2.12
C ILE A 45 -10.58 -1.94 0.91
N GLN A 46 -10.94 -0.67 1.00
CA GLN A 46 -10.79 0.28 -0.12
C GLN A 46 -9.34 0.73 -0.35
N ASN A 47 -8.53 0.81 0.71
CA ASN A 47 -7.21 1.44 0.64
C ASN A 47 -6.04 0.48 0.81
N ASN A 48 -6.27 -0.78 1.20
CA ASN A 48 -5.20 -1.75 1.44
C ASN A 48 -4.49 -2.12 0.13
N ILE A 49 -3.16 -2.08 0.14
CA ILE A 49 -2.31 -2.36 -1.02
C ILE A 49 -2.41 -3.83 -1.43
N SER A 50 -2.49 -4.76 -0.48
CA SER A 50 -2.58 -6.20 -0.78
C SER A 50 -3.88 -6.56 -1.52
N ILE A 51 -4.98 -5.88 -1.20
CA ILE A 51 -6.26 -6.04 -1.92
C ILE A 51 -6.13 -5.49 -3.35
N LYS A 52 -5.53 -4.30 -3.51
CA LYS A 52 -5.29 -3.71 -4.84
C LYS A 52 -4.38 -4.60 -5.69
N GLN A 53 -3.37 -5.21 -5.08
CA GLN A 53 -2.50 -6.18 -5.77
C GLN A 53 -3.29 -7.41 -6.22
N SER A 54 -4.08 -8.02 -5.35
CA SER A 54 -4.92 -9.18 -5.71
C SER A 54 -5.98 -8.84 -6.78
N GLU A 55 -6.49 -7.60 -6.78
CA GLU A 55 -7.36 -7.10 -7.86
C GLU A 55 -6.63 -7.02 -9.20
N LEU A 56 -5.37 -6.55 -9.20
CA LEU A 56 -4.53 -6.53 -10.40
C LEU A 56 -4.22 -7.96 -10.89
N ASP A 57 -3.93 -8.89 -9.98
CA ASP A 57 -3.72 -10.30 -10.32
C ASP A 57 -4.96 -10.91 -10.99
N SER A 58 -6.16 -10.56 -10.50
CA SER A 58 -7.42 -10.96 -11.14
C SER A 58 -7.57 -10.37 -12.56
N LYS A 59 -7.14 -9.11 -12.76
CA LYS A 59 -7.11 -8.48 -14.10
C LYS A 59 -6.07 -9.14 -15.01
N MET A 60 -4.90 -9.53 -14.47
CA MET A 60 -3.88 -10.27 -15.23
C MET A 60 -4.42 -11.61 -15.73
N ALA A 61 -5.14 -12.36 -14.91
CA ALA A 61 -5.77 -13.61 -15.34
C ALA A 61 -6.75 -13.42 -16.53
N LEU A 62 -7.45 -12.25 -16.58
CA LEU A 62 -8.28 -11.91 -17.74
C LEU A 62 -7.46 -11.62 -19.00
N ILE A 63 -6.27 -11.02 -18.86
CA ILE A 63 -5.36 -10.77 -19.97
C ILE A 63 -4.74 -12.10 -20.46
N ASP A 64 -4.38 -13.00 -19.55
CA ASP A 64 -3.89 -14.33 -19.89
C ASP A 64 -4.91 -15.14 -20.71
N LYS A 65 -6.20 -15.02 -20.39
CA LYS A 65 -7.26 -15.57 -21.22
C LYS A 65 -7.25 -14.97 -22.64
N LYS A 66 -7.12 -13.63 -22.76
CA LYS A 66 -7.02 -12.99 -24.09
C LYS A 66 -5.80 -13.48 -24.85
N SER A 67 -4.67 -13.66 -24.18
CA SER A 67 -3.46 -14.26 -24.77
C SER A 67 -3.68 -15.71 -25.22
N ALA A 68 -4.41 -16.49 -24.41
CA ALA A 68 -4.77 -17.86 -24.79
C ALA A 68 -5.70 -17.92 -26.04
N VAL A 69 -6.62 -16.97 -26.15
CA VAL A 69 -7.45 -16.80 -27.37
C VAL A 69 -6.59 -16.37 -28.56
N GLY A 70 -5.62 -15.48 -28.33
CA GLY A 70 -4.68 -15.02 -29.37
C GLY A 70 -3.88 -16.15 -30.04
N ARG A 71 -3.67 -17.26 -29.34
CA ARG A 71 -2.97 -18.45 -29.93
C ARG A 71 -3.78 -19.14 -31.03
N PHE A 72 -5.04 -18.86 -31.20
CA PHE A 72 -5.86 -19.34 -32.31
C PHE A 72 -5.77 -18.45 -33.56
N LEU A 73 -5.13 -17.26 -33.42
CA LEU A 73 -4.95 -16.31 -34.50
C LEU A 73 -3.58 -16.53 -35.18
N PRO A 74 -3.45 -16.13 -36.47
CA PRO A 74 -2.15 -16.15 -37.15
C PRO A 74 -1.15 -15.22 -36.43
N SER A 75 0.10 -15.67 -36.30
CA SER A 75 1.22 -14.87 -35.85
C SER A 75 1.95 -14.26 -37.02
N LEU A 76 2.26 -12.96 -37.00
CA LEU A 76 3.09 -12.26 -37.96
C LEU A 76 4.41 -11.90 -37.28
N ASN A 77 5.51 -12.40 -37.81
CA ASN A 77 6.86 -12.06 -37.40
C ASN A 77 7.55 -11.31 -38.53
N VAL A 78 8.00 -10.09 -38.24
CA VAL A 78 8.78 -9.28 -39.16
C VAL A 78 10.18 -9.13 -38.60
N SER A 79 11.20 -9.43 -39.40
CA SER A 79 12.60 -9.26 -39.02
C SER A 79 13.33 -8.43 -40.07
N ALA A 80 14.22 -7.58 -39.63
CA ALA A 80 15.15 -6.85 -40.46
C ALA A 80 16.54 -6.92 -39.85
N SER A 81 17.55 -7.17 -40.64
CA SER A 81 18.93 -7.16 -40.18
C SER A 81 19.80 -6.40 -41.16
N HIS A 82 20.77 -5.66 -40.61
CA HIS A 82 21.80 -4.99 -41.38
C HIS A 82 23.16 -5.32 -40.77
N SER A 83 24.06 -5.81 -41.61
CA SER A 83 25.40 -6.22 -41.18
C SER A 83 26.50 -5.58 -42.03
N TRP A 84 27.59 -5.27 -41.37
CA TRP A 84 28.83 -4.79 -42.02
C TRP A 84 29.88 -5.88 -41.85
N ASN A 85 30.49 -6.32 -42.98
CA ASN A 85 31.62 -7.19 -42.98
C ASN A 85 32.86 -6.37 -43.40
N ILE A 86 33.80 -6.19 -42.49
CA ILE A 86 35.01 -5.40 -42.68
C ILE A 86 36.20 -6.35 -42.73
N GLY A 87 36.96 -6.33 -43.84
CA GLY A 87 38.11 -7.19 -44.01
C GLY A 87 38.24 -7.74 -45.43
N LEU A 88 38.99 -8.84 -45.59
CA LEU A 88 39.16 -9.54 -46.84
C LEU A 88 37.84 -10.16 -47.29
N ASN A 89 37.22 -9.54 -48.26
CA ASN A 89 35.98 -10.00 -48.88
C ASN A 89 36.24 -10.36 -50.36
N GLN A 90 35.64 -11.44 -50.82
CA GLN A 90 35.70 -11.81 -52.21
C GLN A 90 34.78 -10.88 -53.04
N ASP A 91 35.37 -10.23 -54.03
CA ASP A 91 34.62 -9.46 -54.98
C ASP A 91 33.81 -10.36 -55.92
N ILE A 92 32.50 -10.16 -55.94
CA ILE A 92 31.56 -11.03 -56.68
C ILE A 92 31.80 -10.96 -58.19
N THR A 93 32.36 -9.86 -58.67
CA THR A 93 32.55 -9.64 -60.12
C THR A 93 33.90 -10.17 -60.63
N THR A 94 34.96 -9.98 -59.85
CA THR A 94 36.32 -10.36 -60.23
C THR A 94 36.83 -11.65 -59.60
N GLY A 95 36.15 -12.15 -58.57
CA GLY A 95 36.55 -13.31 -57.78
C GLY A 95 37.79 -13.07 -56.90
N LEU A 96 38.37 -11.88 -56.88
CA LEU A 96 39.58 -11.57 -56.14
C LEU A 96 39.26 -11.17 -54.72
N LEU A 97 40.15 -11.54 -53.78
CA LEU A 97 40.07 -11.12 -52.40
C LEU A 97 40.58 -9.67 -52.26
N GLN A 98 39.68 -8.78 -51.80
CA GLN A 98 39.99 -7.39 -51.56
C GLN A 98 39.61 -6.98 -50.13
N ASN A 99 40.39 -6.11 -49.51
CA ASN A 99 40.08 -5.55 -48.19
C ASN A 99 39.08 -4.44 -48.38
N LYS A 100 37.79 -4.71 -48.18
CA LYS A 100 36.71 -3.72 -48.28
C LYS A 100 35.61 -3.98 -47.31
N THR A 101 34.83 -2.93 -46.98
CA THR A 101 33.61 -3.03 -46.17
C THR A 101 32.46 -3.44 -47.08
N THR A 102 31.87 -4.59 -46.84
CA THR A 102 30.64 -5.06 -47.50
C THR A 102 29.46 -4.85 -46.55
N GLN A 103 28.39 -4.28 -47.05
CA GLN A 103 27.15 -4.11 -46.34
C GLN A 103 26.10 -5.08 -46.88
N PHE A 104 25.40 -5.70 -45.96
CA PHE A 104 24.32 -6.64 -46.31
C PHE A 104 23.07 -6.29 -45.48
N THR A 105 21.96 -6.08 -46.19
CA THR A 105 20.65 -5.80 -45.56
C THR A 105 19.69 -6.92 -45.99
N SER A 106 19.05 -7.53 -44.98
CA SER A 106 17.98 -8.48 -45.24
C SER A 106 16.71 -8.08 -44.46
N ALA A 107 15.58 -8.28 -45.10
CA ALA A 107 14.27 -8.10 -44.47
C ALA A 107 13.39 -9.31 -44.82
N GLY A 108 12.64 -9.78 -43.85
CA GLY A 108 11.73 -10.93 -44.02
C GLY A 108 10.46 -10.73 -43.19
N ALA A 109 9.36 -11.24 -43.71
CA ALA A 109 8.11 -11.38 -42.97
C ALA A 109 7.64 -12.84 -43.07
N ASN A 110 7.25 -13.40 -41.92
CA ASN A 110 6.74 -14.75 -41.82
C ASN A 110 5.39 -14.77 -41.11
N VAL A 111 4.38 -15.38 -41.71
CA VAL A 111 3.05 -15.57 -41.13
C VAL A 111 2.86 -17.06 -40.86
N GLY A 112 2.47 -17.41 -39.63
CA GLY A 112 2.21 -18.78 -39.21
C GLY A 112 0.89 -18.90 -38.46
N ILE A 113 0.17 -20.01 -38.71
CA ILE A 113 -1.05 -20.37 -37.96
C ILE A 113 -0.94 -21.85 -37.53
N ASP A 114 -1.26 -22.08 -36.25
CA ASP A 114 -1.34 -23.41 -35.68
C ASP A 114 -2.71 -24.04 -35.99
N ILE A 115 -2.80 -24.91 -36.97
CA ILE A 115 -4.08 -25.57 -37.31
C ILE A 115 -4.45 -26.65 -36.28
N TYR A 116 -3.49 -27.43 -35.81
CA TYR A 116 -3.70 -28.49 -34.82
C TYR A 116 -2.47 -28.73 -33.96
N ARG A 117 -2.64 -28.70 -32.64
CA ARG A 117 -1.61 -29.00 -31.63
C ARG A 117 -2.11 -29.95 -30.54
N GLY A 118 -2.76 -31.05 -30.94
CA GLY A 118 -3.20 -32.07 -29.97
C GLY A 118 -4.09 -31.51 -28.85
N LEU A 119 -5.01 -30.59 -29.16
CA LEU A 119 -5.89 -29.90 -28.20
C LEU A 119 -5.18 -28.97 -27.17
N GLN A 120 -3.88 -28.73 -27.32
CA GLN A 120 -3.10 -27.90 -26.40
C GLN A 120 -3.69 -26.47 -26.25
N ASN A 121 -4.03 -25.83 -27.36
CA ASN A 121 -4.60 -24.49 -27.36
C ASN A 121 -5.96 -24.47 -26.65
N LEU A 122 -6.81 -25.48 -26.87
CA LEU A 122 -8.10 -25.60 -26.21
C LEU A 122 -7.95 -25.81 -24.70
N ASN A 123 -7.04 -26.69 -24.28
CA ASN A 123 -6.78 -26.93 -22.86
C ASN A 123 -6.13 -25.73 -22.18
N THR A 124 -5.28 -24.97 -22.89
CA THR A 124 -4.73 -23.70 -22.40
C THR A 124 -5.83 -22.67 -22.16
N LEU A 125 -6.80 -22.56 -23.07
CA LEU A 125 -7.96 -21.68 -22.88
C LEU A 125 -8.84 -22.12 -21.70
N ARG A 126 -9.08 -23.43 -21.55
CA ARG A 126 -9.81 -23.98 -20.38
C ARG A 126 -9.09 -23.66 -19.08
N LYS A 127 -7.76 -23.87 -19.03
CA LYS A 127 -6.92 -23.52 -17.89
C LYS A 127 -7.04 -22.02 -17.56
N ALA A 128 -6.95 -21.14 -18.56
CA ALA A 128 -7.07 -19.70 -18.36
C ALA A 128 -8.45 -19.31 -17.79
N ASN A 129 -9.53 -19.95 -18.23
CA ASN A 129 -10.86 -19.73 -17.65
C ASN A 129 -10.93 -20.13 -16.17
N LEU A 130 -10.35 -21.27 -15.79
CA LEU A 130 -10.28 -21.70 -14.38
C LEU A 130 -9.39 -20.78 -13.54
N SER A 131 -8.28 -20.30 -14.12
CA SER A 131 -7.41 -19.32 -13.45
C SER A 131 -8.13 -18.01 -13.10
N ILE A 132 -9.04 -17.53 -13.95
CA ILE A 132 -9.86 -16.34 -13.65
C ILE A 132 -10.74 -16.61 -12.43
N VAL A 133 -11.37 -17.79 -12.34
CA VAL A 133 -12.22 -18.15 -11.20
C VAL A 133 -11.38 -18.23 -9.93
N ALA A 134 -10.20 -18.88 -9.99
CA ALA A 134 -9.27 -18.98 -8.88
C ALA A 134 -8.80 -17.58 -8.40
N ALA A 135 -8.42 -16.69 -9.31
CA ALA A 135 -7.99 -15.33 -8.98
C ALA A 135 -9.11 -14.50 -8.34
N LYS A 136 -10.37 -14.68 -8.77
CA LYS A 136 -11.53 -14.03 -8.12
C LYS A 136 -11.71 -14.50 -6.67
N TYR A 137 -11.64 -15.79 -6.41
CA TYR A 137 -11.73 -16.31 -5.05
C TYR A 137 -10.55 -15.88 -4.19
N GLN A 138 -9.34 -15.79 -4.76
CA GLN A 138 -8.19 -15.28 -4.06
C GLN A 138 -8.37 -13.80 -3.64
N LEU A 139 -9.00 -12.98 -4.49
CA LEU A 139 -9.33 -11.59 -4.15
C LEU A 139 -10.34 -11.53 -2.99
N VAL A 140 -11.41 -12.33 -3.04
CA VAL A 140 -12.41 -12.39 -1.95
C VAL A 140 -11.73 -12.82 -0.64
N LYS A 141 -10.92 -13.89 -0.68
CA LYS A 141 -10.15 -14.33 0.47
C LYS A 141 -9.27 -13.21 1.04
N MET A 142 -8.56 -12.47 0.20
CA MET A 142 -7.72 -11.35 0.65
C MET A 142 -8.55 -10.25 1.33
N GLN A 143 -9.75 -9.96 0.83
CA GLN A 143 -10.66 -8.99 1.45
C GLN A 143 -11.12 -9.46 2.83
N GLU A 144 -11.46 -10.74 2.97
CA GLU A 144 -11.87 -11.35 4.24
C GLU A 144 -10.71 -11.39 5.24
N ASP A 145 -9.51 -11.77 4.81
CA ASP A 145 -8.31 -11.81 5.66
C ASP A 145 -7.97 -10.40 6.20
N VAL A 146 -8.05 -9.37 5.36
CA VAL A 146 -7.85 -7.98 5.78
C VAL A 146 -8.94 -7.53 6.75
N ALA A 147 -10.20 -7.86 6.48
CA ALA A 147 -11.32 -7.53 7.36
C ALA A 147 -11.14 -8.15 8.76
N LEU A 148 -10.76 -9.43 8.83
CA LEU A 148 -10.49 -10.12 10.09
C LEU A 148 -9.29 -9.51 10.84
N ASN A 149 -8.22 -9.19 10.15
CA ASN A 149 -7.04 -8.57 10.77
C ASN A 149 -7.38 -7.20 11.36
N VAL A 150 -8.15 -6.38 10.65
CA VAL A 150 -8.61 -5.08 11.14
C VAL A 150 -9.54 -5.22 12.32
N ALA A 151 -10.48 -6.19 12.28
CA ALA A 151 -11.39 -6.47 13.39
C ALA A 151 -10.62 -6.89 14.65
N ASN A 152 -9.66 -7.79 14.51
CA ASN A 152 -8.82 -8.23 15.63
C ASN A 152 -8.00 -7.08 16.22
N ALA A 153 -7.39 -6.25 15.36
CA ALA A 153 -6.63 -5.08 15.82
C ALA A 153 -7.53 -4.07 16.55
N PHE A 154 -8.74 -3.82 16.04
CA PHE A 154 -9.72 -2.94 16.68
C PHE A 154 -10.13 -3.44 18.06
N LEU A 155 -10.45 -4.73 18.16
CA LEU A 155 -10.79 -5.37 19.44
C LEU A 155 -9.63 -5.31 20.43
N GLN A 156 -8.39 -5.51 19.97
CA GLN A 156 -7.20 -5.40 20.80
C GLN A 156 -7.02 -3.96 21.34
N VAL A 157 -7.26 -2.95 20.52
CA VAL A 157 -7.23 -1.54 20.96
C VAL A 157 -8.32 -1.28 22.01
N LEU A 158 -9.53 -1.79 21.78
CA LEU A 158 -10.65 -1.65 22.72
C LEU A 158 -10.33 -2.34 24.07
N PHE A 159 -9.84 -3.57 24.00
CA PHE A 159 -9.40 -4.32 25.17
C PHE A 159 -8.33 -3.57 25.98
N ASN A 160 -7.27 -3.10 25.31
CA ASN A 160 -6.21 -2.34 25.95
C ASN A 160 -6.70 -1.04 26.60
N LYS A 161 -7.67 -0.39 25.96
CA LYS A 161 -8.29 0.84 26.49
C LYS A 161 -9.09 0.55 27.77
N GLU A 162 -9.89 -0.49 27.78
CA GLU A 162 -10.63 -0.89 29.00
C GLU A 162 -9.69 -1.41 30.09
N ASN A 163 -8.65 -2.19 29.72
CA ASN A 163 -7.63 -2.62 30.66
C ASN A 163 -6.91 -1.42 31.32
N LEU A 164 -6.54 -0.40 30.52
CA LEU A 164 -5.96 0.83 31.07
C LEU A 164 -6.89 1.51 32.07
N LYS A 165 -8.20 1.52 31.82
CA LYS A 165 -9.19 2.07 32.74
C LYS A 165 -9.24 1.29 34.05
N VAL A 166 -9.21 -0.04 33.98
CA VAL A 166 -9.16 -0.92 35.16
C VAL A 166 -7.88 -0.68 35.96
N GLN A 167 -6.72 -0.59 35.28
CA GLN A 167 -5.44 -0.35 35.97
C GLN A 167 -5.40 1.03 36.64
N LYS A 168 -5.96 2.06 36.01
CA LYS A 168 -6.08 3.40 36.65
C LYS A 168 -6.98 3.38 37.89
N GLU A 169 -8.06 2.62 37.86
CA GLU A 169 -8.93 2.48 39.03
C GLU A 169 -8.25 1.68 40.14
N GLN A 170 -7.50 0.63 39.78
CA GLN A 170 -6.70 -0.14 40.73
C GLN A 170 -5.63 0.74 41.40
N LEU A 171 -4.93 1.56 40.65
CA LEU A 171 -3.98 2.54 41.19
C LEU A 171 -4.67 3.48 42.21
N ARG A 172 -5.82 4.03 41.83
CA ARG A 172 -6.60 4.91 42.72
C ARG A 172 -7.01 4.23 44.03
N ILE A 173 -7.35 2.91 43.99
CA ILE A 173 -7.67 2.12 45.16
C ILE A 173 -6.42 1.94 46.02
N ASN A 174 -5.29 1.55 45.41
CA ASN A 174 -4.02 1.35 46.12
C ASN A 174 -3.52 2.67 46.76
N GLU A 175 -3.66 3.80 46.11
CA GLU A 175 -3.35 5.12 46.71
C GLU A 175 -4.18 5.41 47.93
N LYS A 176 -5.48 5.13 47.92
CA LYS A 176 -6.37 5.30 49.07
C LYS A 176 -6.00 4.35 50.20
N GLN A 177 -5.66 3.12 49.85
CA GLN A 177 -5.22 2.09 50.84
C GLN A 177 -3.90 2.52 51.48
N TYR A 178 -2.95 3.05 50.72
CA TYR A 178 -1.69 3.59 51.24
C TYR A 178 -1.95 4.73 52.23
N ALA A 179 -2.74 5.74 51.84
CA ALA A 179 -3.09 6.88 52.70
C ALA A 179 -3.74 6.43 54.03
N ARG A 180 -4.68 5.44 53.94
CA ARG A 180 -5.30 4.85 55.15
C ARG A 180 -4.31 4.14 56.05
N SER A 181 -3.41 3.31 55.44
CA SER A 181 -2.38 2.59 56.18
C SER A 181 -1.39 3.59 56.86
N GLU A 182 -1.05 4.67 56.21
CA GLU A 182 -0.22 5.74 56.76
C GLU A 182 -0.85 6.38 58.03
N GLU A 183 -2.15 6.64 57.98
CA GLU A 183 -2.89 7.15 59.17
C GLU A 183 -2.92 6.15 60.33
N LEU A 184 -3.13 4.84 60.02
CA LEU A 184 -3.15 3.81 61.02
C LEU A 184 -1.76 3.54 61.66
N VAL A 185 -0.68 3.69 60.90
CA VAL A 185 0.69 3.66 61.45
C VAL A 185 0.96 4.87 62.35
N LYS A 186 0.54 6.08 61.94
CA LYS A 186 0.64 7.28 62.77
C LYS A 186 -0.14 7.14 64.09
N ALA A 187 -1.30 6.47 64.05
CA ALA A 187 -2.12 6.16 65.23
C ALA A 187 -1.57 4.96 66.07
N GLY A 188 -0.50 4.33 65.65
CA GLY A 188 0.08 3.17 66.34
C GLY A 188 -0.73 1.87 66.24
N SER A 189 -1.71 1.80 65.33
CA SER A 189 -2.63 0.66 65.20
C SER A 189 -2.09 -0.47 64.33
N ILE A 190 -1.09 -0.21 63.46
CA ILE A 190 -0.43 -1.23 62.61
C ILE A 190 1.08 -1.00 62.61
N PRO A 191 1.89 -2.07 62.37
CA PRO A 191 3.34 -2.01 62.25
C PRO A 191 3.81 -1.20 61.02
N ARG A 192 4.97 -0.57 61.11
CA ARG A 192 5.59 0.11 59.99
C ARG A 192 5.91 -0.80 58.79
N GLY A 193 6.13 -2.13 59.03
CA GLY A 193 6.34 -3.13 57.99
C GLY A 193 5.18 -3.20 57.01
N ASP A 194 3.95 -3.20 57.48
CA ASP A 194 2.74 -3.28 56.67
C ASP A 194 2.58 -2.09 55.73
N LEU A 195 3.03 -0.89 56.15
CA LEU A 195 3.05 0.29 55.30
C LEU A 195 4.06 0.17 54.16
N LEU A 196 5.20 -0.48 54.40
CA LEU A 196 6.21 -0.70 53.36
C LEU A 196 5.71 -1.67 52.30
N ASP A 197 4.97 -2.73 52.71
CA ASP A 197 4.36 -3.68 51.79
C ASP A 197 3.29 -3.04 50.90
N VAL A 198 2.43 -2.19 51.49
CA VAL A 198 1.45 -1.41 50.68
C VAL A 198 2.15 -0.44 49.78
N LYS A 199 3.26 0.20 50.20
CA LYS A 199 4.05 1.10 49.37
C LYS A 199 4.73 0.35 48.22
N ALA A 200 5.23 -0.86 48.45
CA ALA A 200 5.79 -1.70 47.41
C ALA A 200 4.73 -2.07 46.35
N THR A 201 3.51 -2.41 46.79
CA THR A 201 2.37 -2.69 45.89
C THR A 201 1.95 -1.47 45.07
N LEU A 202 2.11 -0.26 45.59
CA LEU A 202 1.82 0.98 44.88
C LEU A 202 2.87 1.30 43.83
N ALA A 203 4.11 0.84 43.99
CA ALA A 203 5.24 1.12 43.11
C ALA A 203 5.39 0.11 41.93
N LEU A 204 4.66 -1.02 42.00
CA LEU A 204 4.57 -2.02 40.92
C LEU A 204 3.50 -1.69 39.89
#